data_3cd014b6c6d5204886de42a4ef672885
#
_entry.id   3cd014b6c6d5204886de42a4ef672885
#
_cell.length_a   1.000
_cell.length_b   1.000
_cell.length_c   1.000
_cell.angle_alpha   90.00
_cell.angle_beta   90.00
_cell.angle_gamma   90.00
#
_symmetry.space_group_name_H-M   'P 1'
#
loop_
_entity.id
_entity.type
_entity.pdbx_description
1 polymer ?
#
loop_
_entity_poly.entity_id
_entity_poly.type
_entity_poly.pdbx_seq_one_letter_code
_entity_poly.pdbx_strand_id
1 'polypeptide(L)'
;EGTSEFLATLADPAVRAELRREVETTGDWENWYRHVGMDWENVLIVSAAGGVDERVINRSISGAAEVLGTDAWDAFFDLVQAGGVSVNPRSMNEEQKWQALAAEYVMIDTDASPVNPATSASAHPRAFGAFPRVISKYVRQDGALSLEDAVRRMSSMAAQRLGLHDRGFVAPGQIADLLLFDPDAIRDVADFGDAMRYAEGIDYVFVNGVAVIDDGVLADVRPGRLLRR
;
A
#
# COMPACT_ATOMS: atom_id res chain seq x y z
N GLU A 1 16.61 -8.09 24.69
CA GLU A 1 16.52 -7.45 26.05
C GLU A 1 15.82 -6.08 25.99
N GLY A 2 16.14 -5.18 25.03
CA GLY A 2 15.58 -3.82 25.00
C GLY A 2 14.06 -3.69 24.79
N THR A 3 13.41 -4.55 24.00
CA THR A 3 11.99 -4.40 23.66
C THR A 3 11.09 -4.69 24.86
N SER A 4 11.32 -5.78 25.59
CA SER A 4 10.49 -6.15 26.74
C SER A 4 10.64 -5.16 27.90
N GLU A 5 11.83 -4.60 28.10
CA GLU A 5 12.09 -3.59 29.11
C GLU A 5 11.40 -2.26 28.74
N PHE A 6 11.49 -1.83 27.47
CA PHE A 6 10.77 -0.66 26.98
C PHE A 6 9.25 -0.82 27.15
N LEU A 7 8.68 -1.96 26.75
CA LEU A 7 7.24 -2.20 26.92
C LEU A 7 6.79 -2.12 28.37
N ALA A 8 7.63 -2.58 29.32
CA ALA A 8 7.33 -2.47 30.74
C ALA A 8 7.29 -1.00 31.21
N THR A 9 8.13 -0.12 30.67
CA THR A 9 8.13 1.30 31.05
C THR A 9 6.86 2.04 30.64
N LEU A 10 6.16 1.57 29.61
CA LEU A 10 4.89 2.16 29.17
C LEU A 10 3.73 1.97 30.15
N ALA A 11 3.92 1.20 31.22
CA ALA A 11 2.95 1.15 32.34
C ALA A 11 2.99 2.41 33.21
N ASP A 12 4.07 3.20 33.16
CA ASP A 12 4.21 4.43 33.92
C ASP A 12 3.58 5.62 33.18
N PRO A 13 2.55 6.27 33.76
CA PRO A 13 1.92 7.46 33.15
C PRO A 13 2.88 8.63 32.92
N ALA A 14 3.94 8.77 33.74
CA ALA A 14 4.93 9.82 33.55
C ALA A 14 5.77 9.59 32.30
N VAL A 15 6.13 8.33 32.00
CA VAL A 15 6.83 7.94 30.78
C VAL A 15 5.95 8.20 29.55
N ARG A 16 4.66 7.83 29.60
CA ARG A 16 3.70 8.12 28.53
C ARG A 16 3.59 9.62 28.25
N ALA A 17 3.47 10.43 29.30
CA ALA A 17 3.38 11.87 29.16
C ALA A 17 4.65 12.50 28.55
N GLU A 18 5.82 11.98 28.89
CA GLU A 18 7.09 12.41 28.32
C GLU A 18 7.21 12.02 26.84
N LEU A 19 6.92 10.78 26.48
CA LEU A 19 6.94 10.29 25.10
C LEU A 19 5.93 11.06 24.23
N ARG A 20 4.72 11.28 24.73
CA ARG A 20 3.73 12.10 24.03
C ARG A 20 4.26 13.50 23.74
N ARG A 21 4.83 14.17 24.74
CA ARG A 21 5.40 15.50 24.57
C ARG A 21 6.53 15.51 23.55
N GLU A 22 7.39 14.49 23.55
CA GLU A 22 8.47 14.36 22.58
C GLU A 22 7.93 14.18 21.16
N VAL A 23 6.94 13.32 20.96
CA VAL A 23 6.29 13.09 19.65
C VAL A 23 5.52 14.31 19.14
N GLU A 24 4.86 15.06 20.05
CA GLU A 24 4.12 16.28 19.69
C GLU A 24 5.05 17.49 19.43
N THR A 25 6.28 17.47 19.96
CA THR A 25 7.25 18.54 19.73
C THR A 25 8.16 18.27 18.54
N THR A 26 8.89 19.26 18.06
CA THR A 26 9.80 19.12 16.93
C THR A 26 11.12 18.49 17.32
N GLY A 27 11.52 17.45 16.57
CA GLY A 27 12.85 16.84 16.64
C GLY A 27 13.47 16.70 15.26
N ASP A 28 14.76 16.39 15.20
CA ASP A 28 15.51 16.12 13.95
C ASP A 28 15.33 14.67 13.47
N TRP A 29 14.27 14.00 13.89
CA TRP A 29 13.96 12.63 13.54
C TRP A 29 12.65 12.54 12.75
N GLU A 30 12.52 11.47 11.95
CA GLU A 30 11.30 11.18 11.18
C GLU A 30 10.17 10.85 12.15
N ASN A 31 9.13 11.69 12.14
CA ASN A 31 7.99 11.60 13.03
C ASN A 31 6.70 11.27 12.26
N TRP A 32 6.33 10.00 12.27
CA TRP A 32 5.14 9.51 11.55
C TRP A 32 3.83 10.14 12.03
N TYR A 33 3.71 10.52 13.29
CA TYR A 33 2.53 11.21 13.80
C TYR A 33 2.30 12.56 13.09
N ARG A 34 3.39 13.24 12.70
CA ARG A 34 3.30 14.47 11.89
C ARG A 34 2.90 14.19 10.46
N HIS A 35 3.35 13.09 9.89
CA HIS A 35 2.99 12.70 8.52
C HIS A 35 1.49 12.42 8.38
N VAL A 36 0.83 12.02 9.44
CA VAL A 36 -0.64 11.85 9.49
C VAL A 36 -1.38 13.10 9.97
N GLY A 37 -0.71 14.26 10.00
CA GLY A 37 -1.30 15.54 10.40
C GLY A 37 -1.51 15.69 11.90
N MET A 38 -0.79 14.93 12.73
CA MET A 38 -0.94 14.87 14.18
C MET A 38 -2.36 14.47 14.63
N ASP A 39 -3.00 13.62 13.83
CA ASP A 39 -4.37 13.18 14.04
C ASP A 39 -4.45 11.64 14.00
N TRP A 40 -4.79 11.04 15.12
CA TRP A 40 -4.96 9.60 15.27
C TRP A 40 -6.13 9.02 14.47
N GLU A 41 -7.05 9.85 13.98
CA GLU A 41 -8.10 9.43 13.05
C GLU A 41 -7.52 8.99 11.70
N ASN A 42 -6.35 9.50 11.34
CA ASN A 42 -5.65 9.15 10.10
C ASN A 42 -4.79 7.88 10.20
N VAL A 43 -4.84 7.13 11.32
CA VAL A 43 -4.08 5.90 11.52
C VAL A 43 -5.04 4.72 11.67
N LEU A 44 -5.29 4.00 10.57
CA LEU A 44 -6.22 2.86 10.52
C LEU A 44 -5.52 1.57 10.97
N ILE A 45 -6.09 0.87 11.94
CA ILE A 45 -5.64 -0.45 12.38
C ILE A 45 -6.13 -1.51 11.40
N VAL A 46 -5.22 -2.30 10.81
CA VAL A 46 -5.55 -3.33 9.82
C VAL A 46 -5.36 -4.76 10.32
N SER A 47 -4.53 -4.95 11.33
CA SER A 47 -4.41 -6.21 12.05
C SER A 47 -3.88 -6.00 13.46
N ALA A 48 -4.07 -6.97 14.32
CA ALA A 48 -3.65 -6.92 15.72
C ALA A 48 -2.86 -8.17 16.08
N ALA A 49 -1.84 -8.02 16.94
CA ALA A 49 -1.13 -9.14 17.56
C ALA A 49 -1.99 -9.81 18.64
N GLY A 50 -1.64 -11.04 19.00
CA GLY A 50 -2.32 -11.75 20.10
C GLY A 50 -2.22 -10.95 21.41
N GLY A 51 -3.36 -10.79 22.11
CA GLY A 51 -3.46 -9.98 23.34
C GLY A 51 -4.13 -8.63 23.14
N VAL A 52 -4.27 -8.16 21.91
CA VAL A 52 -5.02 -6.96 21.55
C VAL A 52 -6.49 -7.30 21.33
N ASP A 53 -7.41 -6.43 21.77
CA ASP A 53 -8.84 -6.56 21.53
C ASP A 53 -9.15 -6.45 20.03
N GLU A 54 -9.63 -7.51 19.41
CA GLU A 54 -9.92 -7.56 17.96
C GLU A 54 -10.97 -6.55 17.50
N ARG A 55 -11.79 -6.00 18.41
CA ARG A 55 -12.79 -4.98 18.08
C ARG A 55 -12.17 -3.67 17.61
N VAL A 56 -10.86 -3.45 17.81
CA VAL A 56 -10.13 -2.29 17.30
C VAL A 56 -9.75 -2.42 15.81
N ILE A 57 -9.80 -3.63 15.23
CA ILE A 57 -9.47 -3.86 13.82
C ILE A 57 -10.46 -3.11 12.92
N ASN A 58 -9.97 -2.53 11.85
CA ASN A 58 -10.70 -1.64 10.92
C ASN A 58 -11.20 -0.33 11.57
N ARG A 59 -10.62 0.07 12.69
CA ARG A 59 -10.84 1.39 13.31
C ARG A 59 -9.58 2.23 13.23
N SER A 60 -9.75 3.55 13.30
CA SER A 60 -8.64 4.46 13.59
C SER A 60 -8.15 4.26 15.03
N ILE A 61 -6.96 4.78 15.36
CA ILE A 61 -6.51 4.81 16.77
C ILE A 61 -7.51 5.60 17.64
N SER A 62 -8.08 6.70 17.12
CA SER A 62 -9.16 7.43 17.81
C SER A 62 -10.38 6.55 18.04
N GLY A 63 -10.82 5.80 17.02
CA GLY A 63 -11.92 4.85 17.13
C GLY A 63 -11.62 3.65 18.06
N ALA A 64 -10.36 3.23 18.16
CA ALA A 64 -9.92 2.24 19.14
C ALA A 64 -9.99 2.77 20.58
N ALA A 65 -9.67 4.05 20.78
CA ALA A 65 -9.80 4.70 22.08
C ALA A 65 -11.23 4.65 22.61
N GLU A 66 -12.23 4.85 21.75
CA GLU A 66 -13.64 4.70 22.13
C GLU A 66 -13.99 3.26 22.56
N VAL A 67 -13.45 2.25 21.86
CA VAL A 67 -13.65 0.84 22.20
C VAL A 67 -13.01 0.48 23.53
N LEU A 68 -11.82 1.02 23.79
CA LEU A 68 -11.03 0.75 24.99
C LEU A 68 -11.44 1.61 26.19
N GLY A 69 -12.26 2.66 25.97
CA GLY A 69 -12.72 3.56 27.01
C GLY A 69 -11.64 4.50 27.56
N THR A 70 -10.70 4.92 26.69
CA THR A 70 -9.55 5.77 27.03
C THR A 70 -9.36 6.90 26.01
N ASP A 71 -8.34 7.73 26.13
CA ASP A 71 -7.98 8.70 25.08
C ASP A 71 -7.08 8.05 23.99
N ALA A 72 -6.91 8.75 22.86
CA ALA A 72 -6.20 8.20 21.71
C ALA A 72 -4.70 7.93 21.95
N TRP A 73 -4.05 8.74 22.83
CA TRP A 73 -2.65 8.49 23.18
C TRP A 73 -2.50 7.29 24.09
N ASP A 74 -3.37 7.15 25.08
CA ASP A 74 -3.36 5.97 25.94
C ASP A 74 -3.74 4.72 25.17
N ALA A 75 -4.72 4.78 24.25
CA ALA A 75 -5.03 3.69 23.34
C ALA A 75 -3.81 3.27 22.51
N PHE A 76 -3.06 4.22 21.95
CA PHE A 76 -1.82 3.94 21.22
C PHE A 76 -0.80 3.20 22.11
N PHE A 77 -0.55 3.68 23.31
CA PHE A 77 0.40 3.02 24.22
C PHE A 77 -0.08 1.65 24.67
N ASP A 78 -1.36 1.49 24.96
CA ASP A 78 -1.95 0.20 25.35
C ASP A 78 -1.84 -0.84 24.21
N LEU A 79 -2.11 -0.43 22.99
CA LEU A 79 -1.96 -1.29 21.79
C LEU A 79 -0.50 -1.71 21.60
N VAL A 80 0.46 -0.80 21.76
CA VAL A 80 1.90 -1.11 21.69
C VAL A 80 2.29 -2.10 22.79
N GLN A 81 1.83 -1.86 24.01
CA GLN A 81 2.14 -2.69 25.18
C GLN A 81 1.53 -4.10 25.08
N ALA A 82 0.34 -4.23 24.47
CA ALA A 82 -0.33 -5.52 24.26
C ALA A 82 0.28 -6.40 23.16
N GLY A 83 1.31 -5.91 22.45
CA GLY A 83 1.98 -6.67 21.39
C GLY A 83 1.99 -5.99 20.03
N GLY A 84 1.31 -4.86 19.92
CA GLY A 84 1.29 -4.02 18.73
C GLY A 84 0.17 -4.34 17.74
N VAL A 85 0.03 -3.44 16.81
CA VAL A 85 -0.91 -3.52 15.69
C VAL A 85 -0.21 -3.15 14.39
N SER A 86 -0.69 -3.69 13.26
CA SER A 86 -0.31 -3.16 11.95
C SER A 86 -1.28 -2.05 11.57
N VAL A 87 -0.76 -0.97 11.02
CA VAL A 87 -1.55 0.20 10.67
C VAL A 87 -1.33 0.64 9.22
N ASN A 88 -2.35 1.23 8.64
CA ASN A 88 -2.29 1.95 7.37
C ASN A 88 -2.44 3.46 7.65
N PRO A 89 -1.35 4.24 7.68
CA PRO A 89 -1.41 5.67 7.93
C PRO A 89 -1.86 6.42 6.67
N ARG A 90 -2.79 7.36 6.80
CA ARG A 90 -3.19 8.31 5.76
C ARG A 90 -2.22 9.49 5.74
N SER A 91 -1.03 9.26 5.24
CA SER A 91 0.07 10.24 5.24
C SER A 91 0.30 10.92 3.88
N MET A 92 -0.38 10.49 2.82
CA MET A 92 -0.19 11.01 1.48
C MET A 92 -1.10 12.21 1.20
N ASN A 93 -0.51 13.25 0.62
CA ASN A 93 -1.22 14.43 0.16
C ASN A 93 -1.54 14.31 -1.33
N GLU A 94 -2.81 14.51 -1.72
CA GLU A 94 -3.26 14.35 -3.11
C GLU A 94 -2.61 15.38 -4.04
N GLU A 95 -2.43 16.62 -3.60
CA GLU A 95 -1.77 17.67 -4.39
C GLU A 95 -0.30 17.33 -4.68
N GLN A 96 0.43 16.81 -3.68
CA GLN A 96 1.81 16.36 -3.88
C GLN A 96 1.89 15.16 -4.83
N LYS A 97 0.92 14.25 -4.78
CA LYS A 97 0.82 13.16 -5.76
C LYS A 97 0.62 13.68 -7.18
N TRP A 98 -0.23 14.68 -7.35
CA TRP A 98 -0.41 15.36 -8.63
C TRP A 98 0.86 16.00 -9.14
N GLN A 99 1.61 16.71 -8.29
CA GLN A 99 2.90 17.30 -8.65
C GLN A 99 3.92 16.23 -9.10
N ALA A 100 3.97 15.09 -8.39
CA ALA A 100 4.83 13.98 -8.77
C ALA A 100 4.40 13.37 -10.13
N LEU A 101 3.10 13.18 -10.35
CA LEU A 101 2.56 12.67 -11.62
C LEU A 101 2.77 13.64 -12.79
N ALA A 102 2.79 14.96 -12.55
CA ALA A 102 3.10 15.94 -13.57
C ALA A 102 4.55 15.89 -14.06
N ALA A 103 5.47 15.32 -13.28
CA ALA A 103 6.88 15.22 -13.65
C ALA A 103 7.12 14.03 -14.58
N GLU A 104 7.53 14.26 -15.82
CA GLU A 104 7.69 13.26 -16.89
C GLU A 104 8.74 12.17 -16.59
N TYR A 105 9.66 12.42 -15.66
CA TYR A 105 10.72 11.51 -15.25
C TYR A 105 10.32 10.58 -14.09
N VAL A 106 9.14 10.75 -13.50
CA VAL A 106 8.66 9.92 -12.39
C VAL A 106 8.08 8.61 -12.95
N MET A 107 8.61 7.50 -12.49
CA MET A 107 8.05 6.17 -12.70
C MET A 107 7.01 5.87 -11.64
N ILE A 108 6.10 4.97 -11.95
CA ILE A 108 5.03 4.55 -11.05
C ILE A 108 5.29 3.11 -10.63
N ASP A 109 5.24 2.84 -9.34
CA ASP A 109 5.33 1.51 -8.78
C ASP A 109 4.24 1.27 -7.71
N THR A 110 4.21 0.10 -7.12
CA THR A 110 3.20 -0.28 -6.13
C THR A 110 3.63 -0.04 -4.70
N ASP A 111 4.94 0.06 -4.43
CA ASP A 111 5.53 0.04 -3.08
C ASP A 111 4.91 -1.07 -2.19
N ALA A 112 4.66 -2.23 -2.79
CA ALA A 112 3.99 -3.36 -2.12
C ALA A 112 4.74 -4.66 -2.36
N SER A 113 4.78 -5.51 -1.34
CA SER A 113 5.20 -6.90 -1.49
C SER A 113 4.11 -7.74 -2.16
N PRO A 114 4.46 -8.84 -2.84
CA PRO A 114 3.50 -9.81 -3.32
C PRO A 114 2.65 -10.36 -2.16
N VAL A 115 1.34 -10.38 -2.35
CA VAL A 115 0.37 -10.85 -1.35
C VAL A 115 -0.44 -11.99 -1.93
N ASN A 116 -0.58 -13.07 -1.18
CA ASN A 116 -1.51 -14.15 -1.49
C ASN A 116 -2.74 -14.02 -0.58
N PRO A 117 -3.93 -13.71 -1.12
CA PRO A 117 -5.14 -13.53 -0.32
C PRO A 117 -5.53 -14.76 0.52
N ALA A 118 -5.15 -15.97 0.07
CA ALA A 118 -5.49 -17.21 0.77
C ALA A 118 -4.62 -17.44 2.02
N THR A 119 -3.47 -16.79 2.15
CA THR A 119 -2.50 -17.07 3.23
C THR A 119 -2.07 -15.84 4.01
N SER A 120 -2.36 -14.63 3.50
CA SER A 120 -1.97 -13.37 4.15
C SER A 120 -3.08 -12.91 5.10
N ALA A 121 -2.70 -12.46 6.29
CA ALA A 121 -3.64 -11.95 7.28
C ALA A 121 -4.16 -10.55 6.94
N SER A 122 -3.36 -9.74 6.25
CA SER A 122 -3.70 -8.37 5.85
C SER A 122 -2.87 -7.92 4.66
N ALA A 123 -3.33 -6.86 3.99
CA ALA A 123 -2.60 -6.18 2.94
C ALA A 123 -2.91 -4.69 2.94
N HIS A 124 -2.08 -3.91 2.25
CA HIS A 124 -2.45 -2.57 1.84
C HIS A 124 -3.17 -2.65 0.47
N PRO A 125 -4.26 -1.88 0.22
CA PRO A 125 -4.98 -1.89 -1.05
C PRO A 125 -4.09 -1.69 -2.29
N ARG A 126 -2.98 -0.98 -2.16
CA ARG A 126 -2.01 -0.75 -3.24
C ARG A 126 -1.41 -2.03 -3.82
N ALA A 127 -1.36 -3.12 -3.04
CA ALA A 127 -0.86 -4.41 -3.53
C ALA A 127 -1.72 -4.98 -4.67
N PHE A 128 -2.99 -4.64 -4.72
CA PHE A 128 -3.96 -5.10 -5.72
C PHE A 128 -4.41 -4.00 -6.67
N GLY A 129 -4.43 -2.76 -6.22
CA GLY A 129 -5.08 -1.66 -6.92
C GLY A 129 -4.16 -0.55 -7.45
N ALA A 130 -2.85 -0.52 -7.17
CA ALA A 130 -2.00 0.62 -7.54
C ALA A 130 -2.02 0.94 -9.04
N PHE A 131 -1.67 0.00 -9.90
CA PHE A 131 -1.63 0.23 -11.35
C PHE A 131 -3.03 0.40 -11.98
N PRO A 132 -4.05 -0.41 -11.64
CA PRO A 132 -5.42 -0.17 -12.09
C PRO A 132 -5.94 1.22 -11.71
N ARG A 133 -5.62 1.71 -10.50
CA ARG A 133 -5.99 3.05 -10.04
C ARG A 133 -5.34 4.16 -10.86
N VAL A 134 -4.12 3.97 -11.34
CA VAL A 134 -3.49 4.95 -12.24
C VAL A 134 -4.35 5.16 -13.48
N ILE A 135 -4.86 4.08 -14.08
CA ILE A 135 -5.69 4.16 -15.28
C ILE A 135 -7.09 4.66 -14.92
N SER A 136 -7.75 4.08 -13.91
CA SER A 136 -9.12 4.44 -13.56
C SER A 136 -9.25 5.87 -13.06
N LYS A 137 -8.35 6.30 -12.16
CA LYS A 137 -8.42 7.62 -11.53
C LYS A 137 -7.63 8.67 -12.35
N TYR A 138 -6.32 8.50 -12.45
CA TYR A 138 -5.47 9.59 -12.96
C TYR A 138 -5.49 9.74 -14.48
N VAL A 139 -5.79 8.68 -15.24
CA VAL A 139 -6.04 8.79 -16.69
C VAL A 139 -7.50 9.12 -16.96
N ARG A 140 -8.43 8.22 -16.58
CA ARG A 140 -9.83 8.29 -17.03
C ARG A 140 -10.66 9.34 -16.30
N GLN A 141 -10.58 9.45 -14.97
CA GLN A 141 -11.41 10.36 -14.18
C GLN A 141 -10.80 11.77 -14.15
N ASP A 142 -9.53 11.86 -13.82
CA ASP A 142 -8.88 13.15 -13.53
C ASP A 142 -8.20 13.76 -14.77
N GLY A 143 -7.90 12.97 -15.83
CA GLY A 143 -7.20 13.43 -17.03
C GLY A 143 -5.78 13.95 -16.77
N ALA A 144 -5.14 13.47 -15.69
CA ALA A 144 -3.81 13.89 -15.27
C ALA A 144 -2.70 13.37 -16.20
N LEU A 145 -2.92 12.22 -16.78
CA LEU A 145 -1.99 11.52 -17.69
C LEU A 145 -2.75 11.03 -18.92
N SER A 146 -2.07 10.93 -20.07
CA SER A 146 -2.56 10.11 -21.16
C SER A 146 -2.39 8.62 -20.83
N LEU A 147 -3.17 7.76 -21.47
CA LEU A 147 -3.05 6.31 -21.29
C LEU A 147 -1.64 5.82 -21.69
N GLU A 148 -1.12 6.33 -22.80
CA GLU A 148 0.20 5.98 -23.32
C GLU A 148 1.31 6.36 -22.34
N ASP A 149 1.23 7.57 -21.74
CA ASP A 149 2.23 8.00 -20.77
C ASP A 149 2.13 7.21 -19.45
N ALA A 150 0.93 6.90 -18.98
CA ALA A 150 0.72 6.04 -17.83
C ALA A 150 1.32 4.65 -18.05
N VAL A 151 1.04 4.00 -19.19
CA VAL A 151 1.60 2.69 -19.56
C VAL A 151 3.12 2.76 -19.67
N ARG A 152 3.67 3.80 -20.31
CA ARG A 152 5.12 4.03 -20.40
C ARG A 152 5.76 4.06 -19.01
N ARG A 153 5.21 4.82 -18.08
CA ARG A 153 5.75 4.99 -16.72
C ARG A 153 5.63 3.75 -15.85
N MET A 154 4.62 2.93 -16.09
CA MET A 154 4.41 1.66 -15.37
C MET A 154 5.16 0.47 -15.98
N SER A 155 5.70 0.59 -17.21
CA SER A 155 6.36 -0.54 -17.90
C SER A 155 7.69 -0.18 -18.53
N SER A 156 7.70 0.41 -19.74
CA SER A 156 8.92 0.59 -20.53
C SER A 156 9.95 1.51 -19.89
N MET A 157 9.53 2.55 -19.21
CA MET A 157 10.43 3.48 -18.52
C MET A 157 11.15 2.79 -17.35
N ALA A 158 10.45 1.96 -16.58
CA ALA A 158 11.03 1.18 -15.51
C ALA A 158 11.97 0.10 -16.05
N ALA A 159 11.57 -0.62 -17.11
CA ALA A 159 12.40 -1.63 -17.77
C ALA A 159 13.72 -1.03 -18.28
N GLN A 160 13.65 0.11 -18.98
CA GLN A 160 14.84 0.83 -19.46
C GLN A 160 15.76 1.26 -18.31
N ARG A 161 15.19 1.80 -17.24
CA ARG A 161 15.96 2.25 -16.06
C ARG A 161 16.70 1.09 -15.39
N LEU A 162 16.10 -0.10 -15.40
CA LEU A 162 16.69 -1.32 -14.85
C LEU A 162 17.61 -2.04 -15.84
N GLY A 163 17.72 -1.58 -17.09
CA GLY A 163 18.52 -2.23 -18.12
C GLY A 163 17.90 -3.54 -18.65
N LEU A 164 16.59 -3.69 -18.57
CA LEU A 164 15.85 -4.81 -19.13
C LEU A 164 15.50 -4.49 -20.59
N HIS A 165 16.29 -5.04 -21.53
CA HIS A 165 16.16 -4.69 -22.95
C HIS A 165 15.20 -5.60 -23.73
N ASP A 166 14.77 -6.70 -23.12
CA ASP A 166 13.96 -7.74 -23.75
C ASP A 166 12.48 -7.68 -23.33
N ARG A 167 12.05 -6.66 -22.58
CA ARG A 167 10.68 -6.48 -22.07
C ARG A 167 10.31 -5.01 -21.87
N GLY A 168 9.04 -4.74 -21.54
CA GLY A 168 8.50 -3.39 -21.35
C GLY A 168 7.97 -2.75 -22.63
N PHE A 169 8.09 -3.42 -23.79
CA PHE A 169 7.55 -3.01 -25.06
C PHE A 169 6.85 -4.17 -25.78
N VAL A 170 5.80 -3.86 -26.53
CA VAL A 170 5.17 -4.81 -27.44
C VAL A 170 5.86 -4.69 -28.80
N ALA A 171 6.80 -5.61 -29.07
CA ALA A 171 7.54 -5.64 -30.33
C ALA A 171 8.01 -7.06 -30.64
N PRO A 172 8.24 -7.40 -31.94
CA PRO A 172 8.79 -8.69 -32.34
C PRO A 172 10.14 -8.95 -31.64
N GLY A 173 10.32 -10.16 -31.12
CA GLY A 173 11.53 -10.56 -30.40
C GLY A 173 11.57 -10.20 -28.91
N GLN A 174 10.61 -9.44 -28.40
CA GLN A 174 10.47 -9.18 -26.97
C GLN A 174 9.82 -10.36 -26.24
N ILE A 175 10.11 -10.48 -24.94
CA ILE A 175 9.44 -11.46 -24.09
C ILE A 175 7.96 -11.05 -23.94
N ALA A 176 7.07 -12.02 -24.09
CA ALA A 176 5.64 -11.81 -24.02
C ALA A 176 5.16 -11.71 -22.54
N ASP A 177 5.50 -10.60 -21.90
CA ASP A 177 4.87 -10.11 -20.68
C ASP A 177 3.81 -9.10 -21.11
N LEU A 178 2.57 -9.56 -21.27
CA LEU A 178 1.51 -8.79 -21.91
C LEU A 178 0.29 -8.66 -20.99
N LEU A 179 -0.35 -7.52 -21.07
CA LEU A 179 -1.61 -7.22 -20.42
C LEU A 179 -2.63 -6.81 -21.48
N LEU A 180 -3.77 -7.49 -21.51
CA LEU A 180 -4.95 -7.08 -22.28
C LEU A 180 -6.05 -6.66 -21.31
N PHE A 181 -6.52 -5.44 -21.45
CA PHE A 181 -7.53 -4.85 -20.57
C PHE A 181 -8.43 -3.89 -21.34
N ASP A 182 -9.64 -3.69 -20.82
CA ASP A 182 -10.54 -2.65 -21.31
C ASP A 182 -10.20 -1.32 -20.60
N PRO A 183 -9.73 -0.28 -21.30
CA PRO A 183 -9.38 1.01 -20.69
C PRO A 183 -10.58 1.74 -20.04
N ASP A 184 -11.81 1.42 -20.46
CA ASP A 184 -13.02 2.00 -19.90
C ASP A 184 -13.55 1.22 -18.68
N ALA A 185 -13.22 -0.07 -18.58
CA ALA A 185 -13.68 -0.95 -17.51
C ALA A 185 -12.65 -1.16 -16.40
N ILE A 186 -11.33 -1.09 -16.70
CA ILE A 186 -10.29 -1.34 -15.70
C ILE A 186 -10.44 -0.41 -14.48
N ARG A 187 -10.45 -1.01 -13.29
CA ARG A 187 -10.54 -0.27 -12.02
C ARG A 187 -9.96 -1.05 -10.85
N ASP A 188 -9.45 -0.30 -9.89
CA ASP A 188 -9.16 -0.78 -8.56
C ASP A 188 -10.48 -0.92 -7.77
N VAL A 189 -10.61 -2.04 -7.05
CA VAL A 189 -11.77 -2.32 -6.18
C VAL A 189 -11.33 -2.62 -4.75
N ALA A 190 -10.03 -2.75 -4.51
CA ALA A 190 -9.46 -2.89 -3.19
C ALA A 190 -9.52 -1.54 -2.44
N ASP A 191 -9.98 -1.56 -1.21
CA ASP A 191 -9.99 -0.41 -0.31
C ASP A 191 -9.45 -0.75 1.07
N PHE A 192 -9.45 0.20 2.01
CA PHE A 192 -8.92 -0.04 3.36
C PHE A 192 -9.78 -0.96 4.22
N GLY A 193 -11.05 -1.16 3.89
CA GLY A 193 -11.95 -2.10 4.57
C GLY A 193 -11.87 -3.50 3.99
N ASP A 194 -11.53 -3.63 2.68
CA ASP A 194 -11.36 -4.90 1.96
C ASP A 194 -10.20 -4.79 0.97
N ALA A 195 -9.00 -4.94 1.49
CA ALA A 195 -7.76 -4.64 0.77
C ALA A 195 -7.30 -5.73 -0.20
N MET A 196 -7.82 -6.97 -0.08
CA MET A 196 -7.33 -8.13 -0.84
C MET A 196 -8.27 -8.51 -2.00
N ARG A 197 -8.71 -7.52 -2.74
CA ARG A 197 -9.57 -7.69 -3.92
C ARG A 197 -8.79 -7.45 -5.20
N TYR A 198 -8.89 -8.39 -6.13
CA TYR A 198 -8.31 -8.22 -7.46
C TYR A 198 -9.03 -7.11 -8.24
N ALA A 199 -8.26 -6.40 -9.09
CA ALA A 199 -8.80 -5.40 -10.00
C ALA A 199 -9.80 -6.02 -11.00
N GLU A 200 -10.69 -5.19 -11.52
CA GLU A 200 -11.65 -5.57 -12.56
C GLU A 200 -11.23 -4.97 -13.92
N GLY A 201 -11.77 -5.51 -15.03
CA GLY A 201 -11.50 -5.01 -16.38
C GLY A 201 -10.17 -5.50 -16.97
N ILE A 202 -9.62 -6.61 -16.47
CA ILE A 202 -8.44 -7.29 -16.99
C ILE A 202 -8.88 -8.62 -17.58
N ASP A 203 -8.69 -8.79 -18.90
CA ASP A 203 -9.10 -9.99 -19.62
C ASP A 203 -7.99 -11.03 -19.65
N TYR A 204 -6.77 -10.62 -20.02
CA TYR A 204 -5.63 -11.52 -20.15
C TYR A 204 -4.35 -10.92 -19.57
N VAL A 205 -3.59 -11.76 -18.88
CA VAL A 205 -2.22 -11.46 -18.45
C VAL A 205 -1.31 -12.61 -18.87
N PHE A 206 -0.27 -12.29 -19.60
CA PHE A 206 0.78 -13.25 -20.00
C PHE A 206 2.09 -12.90 -19.29
N VAL A 207 2.74 -13.90 -18.75
CA VAL A 207 4.09 -13.79 -18.19
C VAL A 207 4.99 -14.81 -18.88
N ASN A 208 6.07 -14.37 -19.50
CA ASN A 208 6.93 -15.18 -20.34
C ASN A 208 6.14 -16.01 -21.40
N GLY A 209 5.08 -15.45 -21.96
CA GLY A 209 4.23 -16.09 -22.99
C GLY A 209 3.20 -17.09 -22.46
N VAL A 210 3.09 -17.29 -21.16
CA VAL A 210 2.11 -18.18 -20.53
C VAL A 210 0.99 -17.34 -19.91
N ALA A 211 -0.27 -17.65 -20.22
CA ALA A 211 -1.41 -16.97 -19.64
C ALA A 211 -1.49 -17.27 -18.12
N VAL A 212 -1.42 -16.24 -17.29
CA VAL A 212 -1.64 -16.30 -15.83
C VAL A 212 -3.03 -15.77 -15.46
N ILE A 213 -3.64 -14.95 -16.32
CA ILE A 213 -5.07 -14.65 -16.35
C ILE A 213 -5.53 -14.96 -17.76
N ASP A 214 -6.58 -15.77 -17.90
CA ASP A 214 -7.17 -16.22 -19.15
C ASP A 214 -8.68 -15.99 -19.08
N ASP A 215 -9.18 -15.09 -19.91
CA ASP A 215 -10.59 -14.63 -19.91
C ASP A 215 -11.07 -14.22 -18.50
N GLY A 216 -10.27 -13.40 -17.82
CA GLY A 216 -10.56 -12.90 -16.46
C GLY A 216 -10.34 -13.92 -15.32
N VAL A 217 -9.94 -15.17 -15.64
CA VAL A 217 -9.76 -16.24 -14.66
C VAL A 217 -8.28 -16.45 -14.34
N LEU A 218 -7.93 -16.42 -13.05
CA LEU A 218 -6.58 -16.69 -12.57
C LEU A 218 -6.23 -18.17 -12.74
N ALA A 219 -5.17 -18.47 -13.50
CA ALA A 219 -4.66 -19.81 -13.72
C ALA A 219 -3.66 -20.23 -12.62
N ASP A 220 -3.64 -21.50 -12.24
CA ASP A 220 -2.64 -22.04 -11.29
C ASP A 220 -1.32 -22.38 -12.01
N VAL A 221 -0.67 -21.36 -12.53
CA VAL A 221 0.64 -21.45 -13.21
C VAL A 221 1.61 -20.40 -12.63
N ARG A 222 2.91 -20.67 -12.72
CA ARG A 222 3.95 -19.79 -12.18
C ARG A 222 5.11 -19.63 -13.18
N PRO A 223 4.89 -18.97 -14.30
CA PRO A 223 5.90 -18.82 -15.37
C PRO A 223 6.94 -17.72 -15.07
N GLY A 224 6.80 -16.98 -13.98
CA GLY A 224 7.72 -15.92 -13.56
C GLY A 224 9.16 -16.42 -13.37
N ARG A 225 10.14 -15.55 -13.64
CA ARG A 225 11.57 -15.81 -13.48
C ARG A 225 12.21 -14.68 -12.69
N LEU A 226 13.23 -15.02 -11.89
CA LEU A 226 14.09 -14.02 -11.29
C LEU A 226 14.94 -13.35 -12.39
N LEU A 227 14.76 -12.04 -12.53
CA LEU A 227 15.55 -11.25 -13.48
C LEU A 227 16.88 -10.87 -12.84
N ARG A 228 17.98 -11.09 -13.56
CA ARG A 228 19.33 -10.69 -13.14
C ARG A 228 19.95 -9.86 -14.25
N ARG A 229 20.72 -8.87 -13.85
CA ARG A 229 21.60 -8.13 -14.75
C ARG A 229 22.77 -8.98 -15.17
#